data_1292bd9911517b969a2b7410b5d19294
#
_entry.id   1292bd9911517b969a2b7410b5d19294
#
_cell.length_a   1.000
_cell.length_b   1.000
_cell.length_c   1.000
_cell.angle_alpha   90.00
_cell.angle_beta   90.00
_cell.angle_gamma   90.00
#
_symmetry.space_group_name_H-M   'P 1'
#
loop_
_entity.id
_entity.type
_entity.pdbx_description
1 polymer ?
#
loop_
_entity_poly.entity_id
_entity_poly.type
_entity_poly.pdbx_seq_one_letter_code
_entity_poly.pdbx_strand_id
1 'polypeptide(L)'
;ANYVYQLMKNVNSVKKSGGNISGITLWGISDDVSWISASEYPLLFSSLNVPKDSYYKFIQAYNESGFVNSSGNNNQGSTGTGSQNYSTLSDGWYYIKNVNAQKYLQVQGNKAQSGQNVELGSGNGSSGQRWYLSNKGSGQITLKSELGYMLDVTGGKNADGTNIQICSENGATAQTFMLKSNGNNQYGIVTKNSEGAKGLDASNRGTYEGTNVQQYSYY
;
A
#
# COMPACT_ATOMS: atom_id res chain seq x y z
N ALA A 1 15.37 14.22 -5.75
CA ALA A 1 14.51 13.73 -4.66
C ALA A 1 14.55 14.66 -3.44
N ASN A 2 15.72 14.98 -2.88
CA ASN A 2 15.83 15.82 -1.68
C ASN A 2 15.30 17.26 -1.87
N TYR A 3 15.43 17.83 -3.06
CA TYR A 3 14.90 19.17 -3.34
C TYR A 3 13.37 19.23 -3.17
N VAL A 4 12.66 18.24 -3.71
CA VAL A 4 11.19 18.15 -3.60
C VAL A 4 10.76 18.01 -2.14
N TYR A 5 11.49 17.20 -1.37
CA TYR A 5 11.24 17.05 0.06
C TYR A 5 11.41 18.39 0.81
N GLN A 6 12.52 19.10 0.58
CA GLN A 6 12.76 20.40 1.24
C GLN A 6 11.74 21.47 0.80
N LEU A 7 11.36 21.49 -0.48
CA LEU A 7 10.30 22.39 -0.96
C LEU A 7 9.00 22.15 -0.19
N MET A 8 8.57 20.89 -0.06
CA MET A 8 7.37 20.54 0.69
C MET A 8 7.47 20.89 2.17
N LYS A 9 8.64 20.69 2.79
CA LYS A 9 8.88 21.10 4.20
C LYS A 9 8.74 22.61 4.37
N ASN A 10 9.27 23.39 3.44
CA ASN A 10 9.15 24.86 3.46
C ASN A 10 7.68 25.29 3.29
N VAL A 11 6.95 24.71 2.33
CA VAL A 11 5.51 24.99 2.14
C VAL A 11 4.72 24.67 3.42
N ASN A 12 5.00 23.53 4.04
CA ASN A 12 4.35 23.12 5.28
C ASN A 12 4.67 24.09 6.44
N SER A 13 5.92 24.60 6.52
CA SER A 13 6.32 25.58 7.51
C SER A 13 5.57 26.89 7.35
N VAL A 14 5.51 27.42 6.11
CA VAL A 14 4.76 28.65 5.80
C VAL A 14 3.28 28.50 6.14
N LYS A 15 2.68 27.38 5.79
CA LYS A 15 1.27 27.10 6.11
C LYS A 15 1.02 27.01 7.63
N LYS A 16 1.92 26.38 8.38
CA LYS A 16 1.84 26.31 9.85
C LYS A 16 1.99 27.68 10.52
N SER A 17 2.75 28.60 9.93
CA SER A 17 2.88 29.98 10.42
C SER A 17 1.73 30.91 9.99
N GLY A 18 0.66 30.37 9.41
CA GLY A 18 -0.51 31.13 9.00
C GLY A 18 -0.47 31.65 7.55
N GLY A 19 0.50 31.22 6.76
CA GLY A 19 0.57 31.59 5.34
C GLY A 19 -0.58 30.99 4.53
N ASN A 20 -1.17 31.79 3.65
CA ASN A 20 -2.30 31.37 2.82
C ASN A 20 -1.84 30.59 1.59
N ILE A 21 -1.58 29.28 1.77
CA ILE A 21 -1.28 28.34 0.69
C ILE A 21 -2.45 27.37 0.58
N SER A 22 -3.21 27.46 -0.51
CA SER A 22 -4.39 26.63 -0.77
C SER A 22 -4.06 25.28 -1.44
N GLY A 23 -2.93 25.19 -2.13
CA GLY A 23 -2.51 23.97 -2.82
C GLY A 23 -1.17 24.09 -3.51
N ILE A 24 -0.69 22.96 -4.03
CA ILE A 24 0.48 22.88 -4.91
C ILE A 24 0.01 22.18 -6.18
N THR A 25 0.26 22.77 -7.32
CA THR A 25 -0.04 22.18 -8.63
C THR A 25 1.27 21.78 -9.30
N LEU A 26 1.36 20.53 -9.72
CA LEU A 26 2.44 20.04 -10.57
C LEU A 26 2.01 20.18 -12.03
N TRP A 27 2.89 20.76 -12.85
CA TRP A 27 2.57 21.01 -14.26
C TRP A 27 3.05 19.87 -15.14
N GLY A 28 2.32 18.78 -15.14
CA GLY A 28 2.58 17.55 -15.88
C GLY A 28 2.52 16.30 -15.00
N ILE A 29 2.46 15.15 -15.64
CA ILE A 29 2.32 13.86 -14.96
C ILE A 29 3.67 13.13 -14.93
N SER A 30 4.35 13.02 -16.08
CA SER A 30 5.57 12.22 -16.23
C SER A 30 6.55 12.86 -17.22
N ASP A 31 7.84 12.51 -17.09
CA ASP A 31 8.92 13.10 -17.88
C ASP A 31 8.78 12.80 -19.38
N ASP A 32 8.28 11.64 -19.74
CA ASP A 32 8.11 11.18 -21.14
C ASP A 32 7.06 11.97 -21.94
N VAL A 33 6.16 12.69 -21.26
CA VAL A 33 5.15 13.56 -21.88
C VAL A 33 5.32 15.03 -21.50
N SER A 34 6.44 15.37 -20.84
CA SER A 34 6.76 16.76 -20.45
C SER A 34 7.28 17.54 -21.64
N TRP A 35 6.95 18.83 -21.70
CA TRP A 35 7.56 19.78 -22.64
C TRP A 35 8.99 20.18 -22.24
N ILE A 36 9.39 19.91 -20.99
CA ILE A 36 10.76 20.01 -20.51
C ILE A 36 11.47 18.68 -20.82
N SER A 37 12.72 18.74 -21.23
CA SER A 37 13.51 17.56 -21.55
C SER A 37 13.48 16.53 -20.41
N ALA A 38 13.27 15.27 -20.74
CA ALA A 38 13.31 14.16 -19.78
C ALA A 38 14.67 14.05 -19.06
N SER A 39 15.76 14.55 -19.66
CA SER A 39 17.10 14.60 -19.05
C SER A 39 17.18 15.54 -17.85
N GLU A 40 16.26 16.50 -17.75
CA GLU A 40 16.17 17.43 -16.61
C GLU A 40 15.37 16.82 -15.43
N TYR A 41 14.75 15.66 -15.64
CA TYR A 41 13.95 14.96 -14.63
C TYR A 41 12.90 15.85 -13.94
N PRO A 42 12.07 16.61 -14.69
CA PRO A 42 11.29 17.72 -14.13
C PRO A 42 10.12 17.30 -13.27
N LEU A 43 9.61 16.07 -13.43
CA LEU A 43 8.36 15.61 -12.83
C LEU A 43 8.58 14.51 -11.79
N LEU A 44 7.49 14.07 -11.15
CA LEU A 44 7.52 13.06 -10.10
C LEU A 44 7.56 11.62 -10.65
N PHE A 45 7.21 11.45 -11.92
CA PHE A 45 7.19 10.15 -12.60
C PHE A 45 8.16 10.20 -13.79
N SER A 46 8.86 9.09 -14.06
CA SER A 46 9.72 8.97 -15.26
C SER A 46 8.91 8.66 -16.52
N SER A 47 7.85 7.89 -16.37
CA SER A 47 6.82 7.61 -17.36
C SER A 47 5.49 7.37 -16.66
N LEU A 48 4.40 7.26 -17.42
CA LEU A 48 3.09 7.01 -16.83
C LEU A 48 3.14 5.79 -15.89
N ASN A 49 2.75 6.00 -14.63
CA ASN A 49 2.77 5.00 -13.56
C ASN A 49 4.16 4.52 -13.08
N VAL A 50 5.26 5.17 -13.46
CA VAL A 50 6.59 4.85 -12.93
C VAL A 50 7.08 5.99 -12.03
N PRO A 51 6.81 5.93 -10.70
CA PRO A 51 7.17 6.98 -9.76
C PRO A 51 8.68 7.01 -9.53
N LYS A 52 9.23 8.22 -9.41
CA LYS A 52 10.64 8.46 -9.06
C LYS A 52 10.79 8.65 -7.53
N ASP A 53 12.02 8.65 -7.05
CA ASP A 53 12.32 8.96 -5.64
C ASP A 53 11.73 10.32 -5.21
N SER A 54 11.64 11.28 -6.11
CA SER A 54 11.01 12.59 -5.86
C SER A 54 9.52 12.48 -5.50
N TYR A 55 8.79 11.55 -6.10
CA TYR A 55 7.41 11.26 -5.74
C TYR A 55 7.30 10.77 -4.29
N TYR A 56 8.12 9.80 -3.92
CA TYR A 56 8.10 9.27 -2.55
C TYR A 56 8.50 10.31 -1.51
N LYS A 57 9.46 11.19 -1.86
CA LYS A 57 9.86 12.32 -1.02
C LYS A 57 8.78 13.39 -0.90
N PHE A 58 8.01 13.63 -1.95
CA PHE A 58 6.83 14.50 -1.89
C PHE A 58 5.79 13.93 -0.92
N ILE A 59 5.42 12.66 -1.06
CA ILE A 59 4.46 11.98 -0.17
C ILE A 59 4.97 11.93 1.27
N GLN A 60 6.25 11.64 1.48
CA GLN A 60 6.85 11.66 2.81
C GLN A 60 6.66 13.03 3.49
N ALA A 61 7.05 14.12 2.81
CA ALA A 61 6.93 15.47 3.36
C ALA A 61 5.47 15.89 3.58
N TYR A 62 4.55 15.44 2.72
CA TYR A 62 3.11 15.66 2.88
C TYR A 62 2.59 14.98 4.15
N ASN A 63 2.92 13.71 4.37
CA ASN A 63 2.50 12.96 5.55
C ASN A 63 3.09 13.54 6.84
N GLU A 64 4.34 14.02 6.82
CA GLU A 64 4.99 14.68 7.94
C GLU A 64 4.43 16.09 8.22
N SER A 65 3.62 16.64 7.32
CA SER A 65 3.09 18.00 7.43
C SER A 65 2.13 18.21 8.59
N GLY A 66 1.41 17.14 9.01
CA GLY A 66 0.30 17.19 9.93
C GLY A 66 -0.97 17.83 9.33
N PHE A 67 -0.98 18.13 8.01
CA PHE A 67 -2.17 18.62 7.28
C PHE A 67 -3.00 17.51 6.64
N VAL A 68 -2.57 16.26 6.73
CA VAL A 68 -3.44 15.11 6.49
C VAL A 68 -4.55 15.21 7.52
N ASN A 69 -5.77 15.38 7.05
CA ASN A 69 -6.92 15.46 7.92
C ASN A 69 -6.93 14.25 8.85
N SER A 70 -6.63 14.50 10.12
CA SER A 70 -7.02 13.64 11.21
C SER A 70 -8.55 13.74 11.33
N SER A 71 -9.28 13.28 10.32
CA SER A 71 -10.68 12.99 10.45
C SER A 71 -10.77 11.71 11.29
N GLY A 72 -10.72 11.91 12.60
CA GLY A 72 -11.02 10.90 13.60
C GLY A 72 -9.85 10.03 14.02
N ASN A 73 -9.06 10.45 15.00
CA ASN A 73 -9.05 9.81 16.31
C ASN A 73 -8.12 10.55 17.27
N ASN A 74 -8.69 11.49 18.02
CA ASN A 74 -8.23 11.77 19.36
C ASN A 74 -8.60 10.55 20.22
N ASN A 75 -7.67 9.65 20.48
CA ASN A 75 -7.76 8.74 21.61
C ASN A 75 -6.68 9.12 22.61
N GLN A 76 -6.99 10.10 23.46
CA GLN A 76 -6.49 10.14 24.82
C GLN A 76 -7.28 9.13 25.64
N GLY A 77 -6.57 8.15 26.18
CA GLY A 77 -6.85 7.49 27.43
C GLY A 77 -8.13 6.66 27.49
N SER A 78 -8.00 5.35 27.33
CA SER A 78 -8.78 4.40 28.12
C SER A 78 -7.94 3.16 28.38
N THR A 79 -7.69 2.88 29.64
CA THR A 79 -7.15 1.64 30.19
C THR A 79 -8.13 0.51 29.93
N GLY A 80 -7.71 -0.51 29.19
CA GLY A 80 -8.48 -1.75 29.11
C GLY A 80 -8.14 -2.62 27.90
N THR A 81 -7.46 -3.75 28.16
CA THR A 81 -7.31 -4.96 27.32
C THR A 81 -6.72 -4.76 25.93
N GLY A 82 -5.47 -5.15 25.77
CA GLY A 82 -4.72 -5.52 24.55
C GLY A 82 -5.23 -5.12 23.17
N SER A 83 -5.52 -3.84 22.92
CA SER A 83 -5.82 -3.37 21.56
C SER A 83 -4.52 -3.32 20.77
N GLN A 84 -4.34 -4.22 19.83
CA GLN A 84 -3.23 -4.15 18.89
C GLN A 84 -3.41 -2.89 18.04
N ASN A 85 -2.46 -1.95 18.13
CA ASN A 85 -2.48 -0.73 17.32
C ASN A 85 -2.12 -1.07 15.88
N TYR A 86 -3.13 -1.25 15.05
CA TYR A 86 -2.96 -1.38 13.60
C TYR A 86 -2.80 -0.01 12.96
N SER A 87 -1.93 0.06 11.95
CA SER A 87 -1.72 1.27 11.14
C SER A 87 -2.85 1.46 10.14
N THR A 88 -3.10 2.71 9.76
CA THR A 88 -4.03 3.05 8.70
C THR A 88 -3.30 3.74 7.55
N LEU A 89 -3.68 3.41 6.32
CA LEU A 89 -3.34 4.14 5.11
C LEU A 89 -4.62 4.72 4.53
N SER A 90 -4.53 5.78 3.75
CA SER A 90 -5.70 6.35 3.06
C SER A 90 -6.29 5.36 2.08
N ASP A 91 -7.61 5.43 1.85
CA ASP A 91 -8.24 4.70 0.75
C ASP A 91 -7.61 5.12 -0.58
N GLY A 92 -7.36 4.16 -1.45
CA GLY A 92 -6.73 4.46 -2.74
C GLY A 92 -6.06 3.25 -3.40
N TRP A 93 -5.47 3.53 -4.57
CA TRP A 93 -4.73 2.54 -5.35
C TRP A 93 -3.28 2.43 -4.90
N TYR A 94 -2.81 1.20 -4.69
CA TYR A 94 -1.46 0.88 -4.25
C TYR A 94 -0.83 -0.21 -5.10
N TYR A 95 0.50 -0.12 -5.23
CA TYR A 95 1.36 -1.25 -5.56
C TYR A 95 1.96 -1.77 -4.27
N ILE A 96 1.80 -3.06 -4.01
CA ILE A 96 2.30 -3.70 -2.79
C ILE A 96 3.60 -4.41 -3.16
N LYS A 97 4.72 -3.92 -2.62
CA LYS A 97 6.05 -4.44 -2.92
C LYS A 97 6.62 -5.21 -1.74
N ASN A 98 7.02 -6.44 -1.97
CA ASN A 98 7.72 -7.24 -0.97
C ASN A 98 9.13 -6.66 -0.73
N VAL A 99 9.47 -6.41 0.54
CA VAL A 99 10.72 -5.74 0.92
C VAL A 99 11.94 -6.59 0.58
N ASN A 100 11.87 -7.90 0.82
CA ASN A 100 13.00 -8.81 0.58
C ASN A 100 13.18 -9.13 -0.91
N ALA A 101 12.10 -9.51 -1.59
CA ALA A 101 12.15 -9.92 -2.99
C ALA A 101 12.25 -8.75 -3.97
N GLN A 102 11.93 -7.51 -3.53
CA GLN A 102 11.81 -6.33 -4.38
C GLN A 102 10.86 -6.53 -5.57
N LYS A 103 9.88 -7.44 -5.42
CA LYS A 103 8.83 -7.77 -6.38
C LYS A 103 7.47 -7.36 -5.86
N TYR A 104 6.51 -7.27 -6.77
CA TYR A 104 5.15 -6.78 -6.48
C TYR A 104 4.18 -7.94 -6.28
N LEU A 105 3.22 -7.74 -5.38
CA LEU A 105 2.07 -8.61 -5.23
C LEU A 105 1.23 -8.56 -6.51
N GLN A 106 1.04 -9.69 -7.17
CA GLN A 106 0.29 -9.77 -8.42
C GLN A 106 -0.67 -10.94 -8.48
N VAL A 107 -1.72 -10.78 -9.27
CA VAL A 107 -2.58 -11.88 -9.69
C VAL A 107 -1.89 -12.66 -10.79
N GLN A 108 -1.68 -13.95 -10.60
CA GLN A 108 -1.02 -14.83 -11.55
C GLN A 108 -1.65 -14.76 -12.94
N GLY A 109 -0.78 -14.50 -13.93
CA GLY A 109 -1.21 -14.39 -15.33
C GLY A 109 -2.15 -13.22 -15.61
N ASN A 110 -2.33 -12.27 -14.69
CA ASN A 110 -3.25 -11.13 -14.83
C ASN A 110 -4.69 -11.55 -15.18
N LYS A 111 -5.14 -12.70 -14.67
CA LYS A 111 -6.46 -13.27 -15.00
C LYS A 111 -7.53 -12.78 -14.03
N ALA A 112 -8.59 -12.18 -14.56
CA ALA A 112 -9.77 -11.74 -13.82
C ALA A 112 -10.71 -12.94 -13.56
N GLN A 113 -10.36 -13.81 -12.62
CA GLN A 113 -11.14 -15.00 -12.28
C GLN A 113 -11.09 -15.26 -10.79
N SER A 114 -12.25 -15.57 -10.19
CA SER A 114 -12.33 -16.02 -8.78
C SER A 114 -11.55 -17.30 -8.57
N GLY A 115 -10.76 -17.35 -7.49
CA GLY A 115 -9.85 -18.47 -7.20
C GLY A 115 -8.47 -18.35 -7.87
N GLN A 116 -8.22 -17.29 -8.64
CA GLN A 116 -6.91 -17.09 -9.27
C GLN A 116 -5.84 -16.82 -8.21
N ASN A 117 -4.69 -17.47 -8.39
CA ASN A 117 -3.57 -17.40 -7.46
C ASN A 117 -2.97 -15.98 -7.36
N VAL A 118 -2.39 -15.68 -6.21
CA VAL A 118 -1.60 -14.46 -5.98
C VAL A 118 -0.14 -14.87 -5.73
N GLU A 119 0.77 -14.17 -6.40
CA GLU A 119 2.20 -14.46 -6.39
C GLU A 119 3.03 -13.16 -6.39
N LEU A 120 4.34 -13.27 -6.34
CA LEU A 120 5.24 -12.14 -6.52
C LEU A 120 5.67 -12.04 -7.99
N GLY A 121 5.63 -10.83 -8.55
CA GLY A 121 6.03 -10.56 -9.92
C GLY A 121 6.88 -9.30 -10.08
N SER A 122 7.64 -9.25 -11.16
CA SER A 122 8.37 -8.04 -11.55
C SER A 122 7.40 -6.93 -11.90
N GLY A 123 7.76 -5.68 -11.57
CA GLY A 123 6.90 -4.52 -11.84
C GLY A 123 6.65 -4.34 -13.35
N ASN A 124 5.41 -4.45 -13.77
CA ASN A 124 4.98 -4.28 -15.16
C ASN A 124 3.76 -3.37 -15.31
N GLY A 125 3.24 -2.85 -14.18
CA GLY A 125 2.09 -1.93 -14.16
C GLY A 125 0.75 -2.55 -14.56
N SER A 126 0.65 -3.89 -14.64
CA SER A 126 -0.61 -4.56 -15.00
C SER A 126 -1.69 -4.38 -13.94
N SER A 127 -2.95 -4.54 -14.34
CA SER A 127 -4.12 -4.45 -13.46
C SER A 127 -4.07 -5.46 -12.30
N GLY A 128 -3.41 -6.60 -12.50
CA GLY A 128 -3.21 -7.61 -11.46
C GLY A 128 -2.21 -7.20 -10.38
N GLN A 129 -1.43 -6.13 -10.58
CA GLN A 129 -0.50 -5.57 -9.60
C GLN A 129 -1.06 -4.34 -8.86
N ARG A 130 -2.22 -3.82 -9.29
CA ARG A 130 -2.85 -2.65 -8.66
C ARG A 130 -3.95 -3.09 -7.71
N TRP A 131 -3.88 -2.59 -6.47
CA TRP A 131 -4.76 -2.97 -5.37
C TRP A 131 -5.41 -1.73 -4.79
N TYR A 132 -6.73 -1.69 -4.76
CA TYR A 132 -7.47 -0.65 -4.06
C TYR A 132 -7.61 -1.03 -2.60
N LEU A 133 -7.03 -0.23 -1.72
CA LEU A 133 -7.18 -0.36 -0.28
C LEU A 133 -8.42 0.41 0.16
N SER A 134 -9.31 -0.26 0.89
CA SER A 134 -10.45 0.40 1.56
C SER A 134 -10.37 0.16 3.07
N ASN A 135 -10.48 1.23 3.83
CA ASN A 135 -10.59 1.15 5.29
C ASN A 135 -12.02 0.72 5.68
N LYS A 136 -12.10 -0.21 6.64
CA LYS A 136 -13.37 -0.73 7.18
C LYS A 136 -13.61 -0.33 8.64
N GLY A 137 -12.76 0.55 9.17
CA GLY A 137 -12.76 0.91 10.59
C GLY A 137 -11.99 -0.08 11.47
N SER A 138 -11.72 0.31 12.71
CA SER A 138 -11.01 -0.51 13.70
C SER A 138 -9.68 -1.10 13.21
N GLY A 139 -8.96 -0.37 12.34
CA GLY A 139 -7.70 -0.82 11.75
C GLY A 139 -7.82 -1.92 10.69
N GLN A 140 -9.05 -2.26 10.30
CA GLN A 140 -9.32 -3.26 9.28
C GLN A 140 -9.35 -2.63 7.88
N ILE A 141 -8.82 -3.37 6.90
CA ILE A 141 -8.79 -2.99 5.50
C ILE A 141 -9.25 -4.15 4.61
N THR A 142 -9.67 -3.82 3.42
CA THR A 142 -9.79 -4.77 2.31
C THR A 142 -8.90 -4.33 1.15
N LEU A 143 -8.46 -5.29 0.34
CA LEU A 143 -7.64 -5.06 -0.86
C LEU A 143 -8.37 -5.64 -2.08
N LYS A 144 -8.76 -4.76 -3.01
CA LYS A 144 -9.44 -5.16 -4.25
C LYS A 144 -8.50 -4.95 -5.43
N SER A 145 -8.24 -6.01 -6.18
CA SER A 145 -7.47 -5.91 -7.42
C SER A 145 -8.22 -5.06 -8.45
N GLU A 146 -7.50 -4.33 -9.30
CA GLU A 146 -8.10 -3.63 -10.45
C GLU A 146 -8.80 -4.60 -11.42
N LEU A 147 -8.52 -5.89 -11.31
CA LEU A 147 -9.27 -6.95 -12.00
C LEU A 147 -10.68 -7.18 -11.43
N GLY A 148 -11.07 -6.48 -10.34
CA GLY A 148 -12.41 -6.51 -9.77
C GLY A 148 -12.64 -7.52 -8.66
N TYR A 149 -11.64 -8.28 -8.21
CA TYR A 149 -11.72 -9.31 -7.18
C TYR A 149 -10.98 -8.91 -5.91
N MET A 150 -11.43 -9.41 -4.77
CA MET A 150 -10.84 -9.16 -3.46
C MET A 150 -9.65 -10.08 -3.21
N LEU A 151 -8.60 -9.58 -2.57
CA LEU A 151 -7.57 -10.42 -1.96
C LEU A 151 -8.22 -11.29 -0.89
N ASP A 152 -7.88 -12.58 -0.85
CA ASP A 152 -8.61 -13.58 -0.08
C ASP A 152 -7.69 -14.69 0.42
N VAL A 153 -7.88 -15.09 1.68
CA VAL A 153 -7.24 -16.27 2.25
C VAL A 153 -8.09 -17.49 1.87
N THR A 154 -7.55 -18.38 1.06
CA THR A 154 -8.28 -19.52 0.50
C THR A 154 -9.05 -20.31 1.55
N GLY A 155 -10.38 -20.35 1.39
CA GLY A 155 -11.29 -21.04 2.30
C GLY A 155 -11.33 -20.49 3.72
N GLY A 156 -10.77 -19.31 3.99
CA GLY A 156 -10.71 -18.70 5.32
C GLY A 156 -9.94 -19.54 6.35
N LYS A 157 -9.05 -20.42 5.91
CA LYS A 157 -8.31 -21.33 6.80
C LYS A 157 -7.30 -20.56 7.65
N ASN A 158 -7.29 -20.80 8.96
CA ASN A 158 -6.28 -20.25 9.87
C ASN A 158 -5.11 -21.24 10.06
N ALA A 159 -4.38 -21.54 8.98
CA ALA A 159 -3.23 -22.42 9.00
C ALA A 159 -2.06 -21.80 8.24
N ASP A 160 -0.83 -22.11 8.67
CA ASP A 160 0.37 -21.76 7.93
C ASP A 160 0.38 -22.47 6.57
N GLY A 161 0.90 -21.78 5.55
CA GLY A 161 0.90 -22.28 4.18
C GLY A 161 -0.45 -22.16 3.46
N THR A 162 -1.48 -21.54 4.08
CA THR A 162 -2.75 -21.30 3.38
C THR A 162 -2.53 -20.33 2.22
N ASN A 163 -2.95 -20.74 1.03
CA ASN A 163 -2.76 -19.94 -0.18
C ASN A 163 -3.53 -18.62 -0.14
N ILE A 164 -2.97 -17.62 -0.78
CA ILE A 164 -3.62 -16.34 -1.06
C ILE A 164 -4.09 -16.34 -2.51
N GLN A 165 -5.32 -15.92 -2.71
CA GLN A 165 -5.99 -15.88 -4.02
C GLN A 165 -6.72 -14.56 -4.20
N ILE A 166 -7.31 -14.35 -5.37
CA ILE A 166 -8.40 -13.39 -5.51
C ILE A 166 -9.73 -14.13 -5.55
N CYS A 167 -10.77 -13.54 -4.94
CA CYS A 167 -12.11 -14.11 -4.88
C CYS A 167 -13.18 -13.03 -5.08
N SER A 168 -14.36 -13.42 -5.53
CA SER A 168 -15.51 -12.52 -5.55
C SER A 168 -15.77 -11.95 -4.16
N GLU A 169 -16.15 -10.68 -4.09
CA GLU A 169 -16.46 -10.00 -2.83
C GLU A 169 -17.61 -10.71 -2.10
N ASN A 170 -17.40 -11.12 -0.87
CA ASN A 170 -18.39 -11.86 -0.07
C ASN A 170 -18.47 -11.40 1.40
N GLY A 171 -17.66 -10.42 1.80
CA GLY A 171 -17.63 -9.86 3.15
C GLY A 171 -17.06 -10.77 4.23
N ALA A 172 -16.46 -11.91 3.87
CA ALA A 172 -15.86 -12.83 4.83
C ALA A 172 -14.61 -12.23 5.48
N THR A 173 -14.27 -12.71 6.68
CA THR A 173 -13.03 -12.34 7.39
C THR A 173 -11.77 -12.72 6.60
N ALA A 174 -11.86 -13.72 5.70
CA ALA A 174 -10.82 -14.11 4.76
C ALA A 174 -10.39 -12.98 3.80
N GLN A 175 -11.26 -11.99 3.57
CA GLN A 175 -11.03 -10.82 2.72
C GLN A 175 -10.67 -9.57 3.51
N THR A 176 -10.49 -9.71 4.81
CA THR A 176 -10.18 -8.60 5.72
C THR A 176 -8.76 -8.77 6.27
N PHE A 177 -8.02 -7.65 6.25
CA PHE A 177 -6.64 -7.60 6.68
C PHE A 177 -6.43 -6.43 7.64
N MET A 178 -5.28 -6.37 8.29
CA MET A 178 -4.83 -5.23 9.07
C MET A 178 -3.36 -4.95 8.75
N LEU A 179 -2.90 -3.73 9.04
CA LEU A 179 -1.53 -3.30 8.77
C LEU A 179 -0.76 -3.16 10.10
N LYS A 180 0.32 -3.90 10.27
CA LYS A 180 1.29 -3.69 11.36
C LYS A 180 2.47 -2.89 10.82
N SER A 181 2.76 -1.72 11.41
CA SER A 181 3.92 -0.93 11.00
C SER A 181 5.22 -1.59 11.47
N ASN A 182 6.16 -1.70 10.55
CA ASN A 182 7.55 -2.12 10.82
C ASN A 182 8.52 -0.92 10.75
N GLY A 183 7.98 0.31 10.73
CA GLY A 183 8.77 1.52 10.49
C GLY A 183 9.12 1.73 9.02
N ASN A 184 9.73 2.88 8.70
CA ASN A 184 10.22 3.20 7.33
C ASN A 184 9.20 3.00 6.20
N ASN A 185 7.91 3.28 6.46
CA ASN A 185 6.81 3.01 5.52
C ASN A 185 6.68 1.55 5.10
N GLN A 186 7.12 0.63 5.95
CA GLN A 186 6.96 -0.81 5.75
C GLN A 186 5.87 -1.35 6.66
N TYR A 187 5.10 -2.30 6.15
CA TYR A 187 3.95 -2.86 6.85
C TYR A 187 3.90 -4.38 6.69
N GLY A 188 3.61 -5.06 7.79
CA GLY A 188 3.10 -6.42 7.72
C GLY A 188 1.61 -6.36 7.38
N ILE A 189 1.17 -7.05 6.35
CA ILE A 189 -0.25 -7.22 6.02
C ILE A 189 -0.72 -8.48 6.72
N VAL A 190 -1.40 -8.33 7.86
CA VAL A 190 -1.83 -9.47 8.66
C VAL A 190 -3.30 -9.79 8.43
N THR A 191 -3.67 -11.05 8.59
CA THR A 191 -4.99 -11.57 8.22
C THR A 191 -5.96 -11.49 9.39
N LYS A 192 -7.19 -11.04 9.14
CA LYS A 192 -8.25 -10.96 10.16
C LYS A 192 -8.71 -12.33 10.63
N ASN A 193 -8.79 -13.32 9.74
CA ASN A 193 -9.18 -14.69 10.11
C ASN A 193 -8.20 -15.36 11.09
N SER A 194 -7.00 -14.82 11.27
CA SER A 194 -6.03 -15.24 12.29
C SER A 194 -5.94 -14.29 13.48
N GLU A 195 -6.82 -13.28 13.55
CA GLU A 195 -6.76 -12.18 14.53
C GLU A 195 -5.39 -11.46 14.56
N GLY A 196 -4.73 -11.39 13.38
CA GLY A 196 -3.43 -10.74 13.23
C GLY A 196 -2.22 -11.58 13.65
N ALA A 197 -2.42 -12.88 13.95
CA ALA A 197 -1.32 -13.79 14.28
C ALA A 197 -0.55 -14.26 13.03
N LYS A 198 -1.15 -14.14 11.85
CA LYS A 198 -0.56 -14.52 10.56
C LYS A 198 -0.63 -13.35 9.57
N GLY A 199 0.25 -13.38 8.59
CA GLY A 199 0.32 -12.34 7.55
C GLY A 199 0.63 -12.91 6.18
N LEU A 200 0.65 -12.03 5.19
CA LEU A 200 1.09 -12.36 3.84
C LEU A 200 2.59 -12.66 3.87
N ASP A 201 2.95 -13.80 3.32
CA ASP A 201 4.31 -14.32 3.27
C ASP A 201 4.67 -14.82 1.87
N ALA A 202 5.90 -14.54 1.44
CA ALA A 202 6.47 -15.14 0.24
C ALA A 202 6.94 -16.57 0.57
N SER A 203 6.28 -17.56 0.02
CA SER A 203 6.54 -18.97 0.31
C SER A 203 8.03 -19.30 0.24
N ASN A 204 8.54 -19.97 1.28
CA ASN A 204 9.96 -20.34 1.41
C ASN A 204 10.93 -19.15 1.31
N ARG A 205 10.50 -17.94 1.66
CA ARG A 205 11.28 -16.71 1.49
C ARG A 205 11.76 -16.49 0.04
N GLY A 206 10.99 -16.97 -0.93
CA GLY A 206 11.31 -16.90 -2.34
C GLY A 206 11.42 -15.45 -2.82
N THR A 207 12.39 -15.19 -3.71
CA THR A 207 12.67 -13.85 -4.26
C THR A 207 12.55 -13.79 -5.78
N TYR A 208 12.12 -14.89 -6.41
CA TYR A 208 12.02 -15.00 -7.86
C TYR A 208 10.58 -14.72 -8.36
N GLU A 209 10.46 -14.54 -9.63
CA GLU A 209 9.19 -14.38 -10.37
C GLU A 209 8.31 -15.61 -10.16
N GLY A 210 7.03 -15.41 -9.86
CA GLY A 210 6.09 -16.49 -9.59
C GLY A 210 6.20 -17.09 -8.18
N THR A 211 7.02 -16.52 -7.27
CA THR A 211 7.01 -16.96 -5.86
C THR A 211 5.59 -16.85 -5.31
N ASN A 212 5.05 -17.98 -4.83
CA ASN A 212 3.70 -18.03 -4.29
C ASN A 212 3.55 -17.15 -3.04
N VAL A 213 2.40 -16.52 -2.88
CA VAL A 213 2.04 -15.79 -1.67
C VAL A 213 1.08 -16.63 -0.85
N GLN A 214 1.38 -16.78 0.41
CA GLN A 214 0.64 -17.57 1.37
C GLN A 214 0.35 -16.77 2.65
N GLN A 215 -0.53 -17.29 3.48
CA GLN A 215 -0.65 -16.89 4.88
C GLN A 215 0.35 -17.69 5.71
N TYR A 216 1.12 -17.02 6.57
CA TYR A 216 2.07 -17.68 7.46
C TYR A 216 2.18 -16.93 8.80
N SER A 217 2.64 -17.62 9.86
CA SER A 217 2.84 -17.03 11.19
C SER A 217 3.68 -15.75 11.11
N TYR A 218 3.18 -14.68 11.73
CA TYR A 218 3.78 -13.36 11.72
C TYR A 218 4.48 -13.11 13.06
N TYR A 219 5.81 -12.90 13.02
CA TYR A 219 6.67 -12.69 14.19
C TYR A 219 7.20 -11.27 14.26
#